data_95ec7fdb6f5940fe64137da66d518bfd
#
_entry.id   95ec7fdb6f5940fe64137da66d518bfd
#
_cell.length_a   1.000
_cell.length_b   1.000
_cell.length_c   1.000
_cell.angle_alpha   90.00
_cell.angle_beta   90.00
_cell.angle_gamma   90.00
#
_symmetry.space_group_name_H-M   'P 1'
#
loop_
_entity.id
_entity.type
_entity.pdbx_description
1 polymer ?
#
loop_
_entity_poly.entity_id
_entity_poly.type
_entity_poly.pdbx_seq_one_letter_code
_entity_poly.pdbx_strand_id
1 'polypeptide(L)'
;MTITAPPRPSAAPSTPPSLLGRITGRLLRWWRQLTAMRTALVLLFLLALAAIPGSLLPQRSLSQSKVSQYFTDHPTLAPVLDRLYLFGVFSSPWFAAIYLLLFISLIGCVLPRAAEHARNLMSPPPAAPRHLHRLPESTELAADLPPTAALDVVEEELRVKRFRVVRREGRSGAELSAEKGYLRETGNLLFHLSLLALLLGLAGGKLWGYEGSILVTEGGGFCNSFQQYDTYSAGPLVSQRDLTPLCVDLTDFQAQYEQNATAASYTATIGYGLAGAATRNTTIGVNHPLRVDGDRVYVTGHGFSPTFSVTLPDGTAFTDVSAPFLPTDTATMASEGALKLPDLGAGATDQLALQGFFAPTGLLQGSVLVSTDPRPLNPQVAIFVYRGYLGLDSGLPQSVYSLDQTQIDRDRLTKVATANLSVGESTTLDDGTVVTFSGYKEFAALQLSHDPGQGWVLAAAISLLAGLLGMLLVRRERVFARVGPGPDGGGTVLSIGSLTRGSADTGPRFTALTDQVRTALADRADRTSEPDVAAPSARGGAPEKETPSS
;
A
#
# COMPACT_ATOMS: atom_id res chain seq x y z
N MET A 1 39.35 70.62 14.27
CA MET A 1 38.83 70.25 12.97
C MET A 1 37.76 69.18 13.18
N THR A 2 36.50 69.58 13.16
CA THR A 2 35.34 68.73 13.40
C THR A 2 34.91 68.15 12.06
N ILE A 3 35.04 66.83 11.87
CA ILE A 3 34.64 66.16 10.66
C ILE A 3 33.13 65.86 10.76
N THR A 4 32.35 66.60 10.01
CA THR A 4 30.90 66.40 9.87
C THR A 4 30.64 65.20 8.94
N ALA A 5 29.93 64.16 9.44
CA ALA A 5 29.52 63.01 8.64
C ALA A 5 28.48 63.47 7.61
N PRO A 6 28.47 62.84 6.38
CA PRO A 6 27.52 63.20 5.34
C PRO A 6 26.09 62.73 5.73
N PRO A 7 25.05 63.47 5.31
CA PRO A 7 23.66 63.13 5.62
C PRO A 7 23.24 61.81 4.97
N ARG A 8 22.53 60.94 5.73
CA ARG A 8 21.94 59.71 5.23
C ARG A 8 20.87 60.04 4.17
N PRO A 9 20.84 59.32 3.05
CA PRO A 9 19.80 59.55 2.05
C PRO A 9 18.43 59.25 2.66
N SER A 10 17.51 60.18 2.49
CA SER A 10 16.10 60.10 2.86
C SER A 10 15.45 58.89 2.20
N ALA A 11 14.89 57.97 3.00
CA ALA A 11 14.11 56.86 2.49
C ALA A 11 12.89 57.39 1.73
N ALA A 12 12.80 57.09 0.45
CA ALA A 12 11.61 57.41 -0.34
C ALA A 12 10.35 56.78 0.27
N PRO A 13 9.19 57.43 0.26
CA PRO A 13 7.95 56.89 0.80
C PRO A 13 7.57 55.65 0.04
N SER A 14 7.55 54.49 0.74
CA SER A 14 7.09 53.25 0.20
C SER A 14 5.60 53.33 -0.08
N THR A 15 5.21 53.34 -1.35
CA THR A 15 3.80 53.19 -1.79
C THR A 15 3.18 51.95 -1.13
N PRO A 16 1.99 52.08 -0.50
CA PRO A 16 1.34 50.93 0.13
C PRO A 16 1.05 49.84 -0.93
N PRO A 17 1.35 48.57 -0.64
CA PRO A 17 1.16 47.50 -1.60
C PRO A 17 -0.31 47.44 -2.02
N SER A 18 -0.57 47.32 -3.33
CA SER A 18 -1.89 47.17 -3.91
C SER A 18 -2.66 46.00 -3.24
N LEU A 19 -3.99 46.05 -3.24
CA LEU A 19 -4.83 44.97 -2.70
C LEU A 19 -4.44 43.57 -3.25
N LEU A 20 -4.15 43.49 -4.54
CA LEU A 20 -3.59 42.31 -5.20
C LEU A 20 -2.25 41.88 -4.57
N GLY A 21 -1.32 42.80 -4.30
CA GLY A 21 -0.04 42.50 -3.67
C GLY A 21 -0.18 42.02 -2.21
N ARG A 22 -1.22 42.47 -1.49
CA ARG A 22 -1.55 41.96 -0.14
C ARG A 22 -2.12 40.56 -0.17
N ILE A 23 -3.01 40.22 -1.16
CA ILE A 23 -3.60 38.91 -1.33
C ILE A 23 -2.54 37.91 -1.76
N THR A 24 -1.73 38.24 -2.78
CA THR A 24 -0.64 37.38 -3.23
C THR A 24 0.41 37.14 -2.14
N GLY A 25 0.74 38.17 -1.35
CA GLY A 25 1.67 38.03 -0.23
C GLY A 25 1.12 37.18 0.92
N ARG A 26 -0.21 37.15 1.15
CA ARG A 26 -0.87 36.22 2.09
C ARG A 26 -0.86 34.80 1.57
N LEU A 27 -1.27 34.59 0.32
CA LEU A 27 -1.26 33.26 -0.33
C LEU A 27 0.14 32.63 -0.34
N LEU A 28 1.18 33.40 -0.67
CA LEU A 28 2.56 32.92 -0.62
C LEU A 28 3.02 32.56 0.79
N ARG A 29 2.56 33.27 1.83
CA ARG A 29 2.85 32.91 3.23
C ARG A 29 2.17 31.61 3.63
N TRP A 30 0.87 31.44 3.30
CA TRP A 30 0.13 30.21 3.52
C TRP A 30 0.77 29.02 2.79
N TRP A 31 1.17 29.22 1.53
CA TRP A 31 1.87 28.20 0.76
C TRP A 31 3.18 27.77 1.43
N ARG A 32 4.00 28.72 1.84
CA ARG A 32 5.27 28.44 2.56
C ARG A 32 5.05 27.74 3.90
N GLN A 33 3.99 28.06 4.61
CA GLN A 33 3.63 27.33 5.84
C GLN A 33 3.17 25.93 5.53
N LEU A 34 2.30 25.73 4.56
CA LEU A 34 1.78 24.42 4.17
C LEU A 34 2.91 23.50 3.69
N THR A 35 3.86 24.01 2.93
CA THR A 35 4.99 23.26 2.39
C THR A 35 6.20 23.18 3.34
N ALA A 36 6.04 23.63 4.58
CA ALA A 36 7.07 23.51 5.60
C ALA A 36 7.14 22.07 6.16
N MET A 37 8.35 21.57 6.40
CA MET A 37 8.56 20.22 6.94
C MET A 37 7.81 19.98 8.26
N ARG A 38 7.65 21.00 9.10
CA ARG A 38 6.88 20.91 10.36
C ARG A 38 5.40 20.62 10.10
N THR A 39 4.82 21.25 9.08
CA THR A 39 3.41 21.04 8.70
C THR A 39 3.19 19.61 8.16
N ALA A 40 4.10 19.11 7.33
CA ALA A 40 4.03 17.73 6.84
C ALA A 40 4.08 16.71 8.00
N LEU A 41 4.96 16.93 9.00
CA LEU A 41 5.03 16.07 10.19
C LEU A 41 3.76 16.13 11.04
N VAL A 42 3.18 17.32 11.23
CA VAL A 42 1.90 17.48 11.96
C VAL A 42 0.77 16.80 11.21
N LEU A 43 0.69 16.95 9.89
CA LEU A 43 -0.33 16.29 9.07
C LEU A 43 -0.17 14.77 9.07
N LEU A 44 1.06 14.26 9.03
CA LEU A 44 1.33 12.82 9.17
C LEU A 44 0.89 12.29 10.53
N PHE A 45 1.19 13.03 11.60
CA PHE A 45 0.74 12.69 12.95
C PHE A 45 -0.79 12.71 13.04
N LEU A 46 -1.46 13.72 12.48
CA LEU A 46 -2.92 13.80 12.43
C LEU A 46 -3.53 12.64 11.63
N LEU A 47 -2.90 12.25 10.51
CA LEU A 47 -3.34 11.10 9.71
C LEU A 47 -3.24 9.80 10.52
N ALA A 48 -2.13 9.60 11.24
CA ALA A 48 -1.95 8.44 12.11
C ALA A 48 -2.98 8.43 13.26
N LEU A 49 -3.23 9.58 13.90
CA LEU A 49 -4.24 9.72 14.93
C LEU A 49 -5.65 9.45 14.39
N ALA A 50 -5.94 9.93 13.19
CA ALA A 50 -7.20 9.70 12.49
C ALA A 50 -7.43 8.22 12.13
N ALA A 51 -6.38 7.45 11.91
CA ALA A 51 -6.47 6.02 11.60
C ALA A 51 -6.81 5.15 12.84
N ILE A 52 -6.57 5.64 14.07
CA ILE A 52 -6.82 4.89 15.31
C ILE A 52 -8.29 4.43 15.42
N PRO A 53 -9.30 5.32 15.34
CA PRO A 53 -10.69 4.89 15.40
C PRO A 53 -11.08 3.95 14.25
N GLY A 54 -10.46 4.11 13.07
CA GLY A 54 -10.64 3.19 11.93
C GLY A 54 -10.14 1.78 12.17
N SER A 55 -9.19 1.61 13.10
CA SER A 55 -8.65 0.30 13.49
C SER A 55 -9.37 -0.31 14.69
N LEU A 56 -9.94 0.51 15.57
CA LEU A 56 -10.59 0.05 16.81
C LEU A 56 -12.07 -0.23 16.64
N LEU A 57 -12.76 0.56 15.80
CA LEU A 57 -14.21 0.43 15.58
C LEU A 57 -14.49 -0.45 14.34
N PRO A 58 -15.62 -1.18 14.34
CA PRO A 58 -16.01 -1.94 13.16
C PRO A 58 -16.23 -0.98 11.98
N GLN A 59 -15.64 -1.29 10.84
CA GLN A 59 -15.78 -0.48 9.63
C GLN A 59 -16.81 -1.09 8.69
N ARG A 60 -17.70 -0.27 8.11
CA ARG A 60 -18.75 -0.71 7.17
C ARG A 60 -18.16 -1.43 5.95
N SER A 61 -16.99 -1.01 5.49
CA SER A 61 -16.30 -1.64 4.38
C SER A 61 -15.77 -3.04 4.67
N LEU A 62 -15.63 -3.42 5.95
CA LEU A 62 -15.13 -4.74 6.36
C LEU A 62 -16.26 -5.67 6.83
N SER A 63 -17.23 -5.16 7.59
CA SER A 63 -18.32 -5.97 8.12
C SER A 63 -19.51 -5.09 8.50
N GLN A 64 -20.53 -5.11 7.65
CA GLN A 64 -21.80 -4.43 7.91
C GLN A 64 -22.52 -5.03 9.12
N SER A 65 -22.45 -6.36 9.31
CA SER A 65 -23.08 -7.07 10.42
C SER A 65 -22.53 -6.63 11.78
N LYS A 66 -21.20 -6.50 11.91
CA LYS A 66 -20.57 -6.01 13.15
C LYS A 66 -20.94 -4.56 13.45
N VAL A 67 -21.10 -3.72 12.43
CA VAL A 67 -21.60 -2.35 12.63
C VAL A 67 -23.05 -2.37 13.11
N SER A 68 -23.92 -3.18 12.50
CA SER A 68 -25.32 -3.32 12.94
C SER A 68 -25.42 -3.85 14.36
N GLN A 69 -24.60 -4.84 14.72
CA GLN A 69 -24.52 -5.33 16.10
C GLN A 69 -24.09 -4.23 17.07
N TYR A 70 -23.08 -3.43 16.70
CA TYR A 70 -22.62 -2.29 17.50
C TYR A 70 -23.74 -1.26 17.76
N PHE A 71 -24.60 -1.01 16.76
CA PHE A 71 -25.79 -0.16 16.93
C PHE A 71 -26.81 -0.74 17.91
N THR A 72 -26.98 -2.06 17.91
CA THR A 72 -27.86 -2.76 18.87
C THR A 72 -27.28 -2.70 20.28
N ASP A 73 -25.99 -2.94 20.44
CA ASP A 73 -25.31 -2.97 21.74
C ASP A 73 -25.14 -1.56 22.36
N HIS A 74 -25.03 -0.52 21.49
CA HIS A 74 -24.77 0.86 21.91
C HIS A 74 -25.73 1.88 21.26
N PRO A 75 -27.05 1.83 21.53
CA PRO A 75 -28.08 2.60 20.82
C PRO A 75 -27.94 4.13 20.95
N THR A 76 -27.33 4.62 22.03
CA THR A 76 -27.10 6.06 22.25
C THR A 76 -25.80 6.57 21.69
N LEU A 77 -24.73 5.75 21.73
CA LEU A 77 -23.38 6.13 21.30
C LEU A 77 -23.18 5.94 19.79
N ALA A 78 -23.68 4.85 19.23
CA ALA A 78 -23.48 4.52 17.83
C ALA A 78 -23.95 5.62 16.86
N PRO A 79 -25.12 6.27 17.02
CA PRO A 79 -25.55 7.35 16.14
C PRO A 79 -24.64 8.59 16.18
N VAL A 80 -23.99 8.86 17.35
CA VAL A 80 -23.02 9.97 17.48
C VAL A 80 -21.74 9.66 16.73
N LEU A 81 -21.21 8.45 16.92
CA LEU A 81 -20.02 7.98 16.21
C LEU A 81 -20.23 7.94 14.69
N ASP A 82 -21.44 7.58 14.27
CA ASP A 82 -21.81 7.54 12.86
C ASP A 82 -21.83 8.93 12.20
N ARG A 83 -22.40 9.93 12.88
CA ARG A 83 -22.35 11.33 12.41
C ARG A 83 -20.92 11.86 12.25
N LEU A 84 -19.97 11.32 12.99
CA LEU A 84 -18.53 11.62 12.88
C LEU A 84 -17.80 10.76 11.84
N TYR A 85 -18.54 9.91 11.10
CA TYR A 85 -17.99 8.96 10.12
C TYR A 85 -17.01 7.92 10.72
N LEU A 86 -17.15 7.56 12.01
CA LEU A 86 -16.20 6.66 12.67
C LEU A 86 -16.40 5.18 12.30
N PHE A 87 -17.54 4.81 11.70
CA PHE A 87 -17.74 3.51 11.07
C PHE A 87 -17.35 3.47 9.57
N GLY A 88 -16.77 4.56 9.07
CA GLY A 88 -16.26 4.69 7.70
C GLY A 88 -15.14 5.72 7.64
N VAL A 89 -14.15 5.60 8.54
CA VAL A 89 -13.06 6.58 8.73
C VAL A 89 -12.31 6.87 7.44
N PHE A 90 -11.89 5.82 6.72
CA PHE A 90 -11.04 5.94 5.54
C PHE A 90 -11.78 6.52 4.30
N SER A 91 -13.10 6.55 4.33
CA SER A 91 -13.97 7.19 3.33
C SER A 91 -14.53 8.54 3.77
N SER A 92 -14.18 9.01 4.98
CA SER A 92 -14.70 10.25 5.53
C SER A 92 -14.10 11.49 4.84
N PRO A 93 -14.89 12.58 4.71
CA PRO A 93 -14.41 13.83 4.13
C PRO A 93 -13.22 14.46 4.88
N TRP A 94 -13.19 14.34 6.21
CA TRP A 94 -12.12 14.88 7.03
C TRP A 94 -10.83 14.08 6.89
N PHE A 95 -10.88 12.75 6.74
CA PHE A 95 -9.71 11.92 6.46
C PHE A 95 -9.14 12.24 5.07
N ALA A 96 -10.01 12.36 4.06
CA ALA A 96 -9.61 12.78 2.72
C ALA A 96 -8.95 14.16 2.70
N ALA A 97 -9.48 15.12 3.49
CA ALA A 97 -8.89 16.45 3.61
C ALA A 97 -7.47 16.42 4.22
N ILE A 98 -7.27 15.66 5.31
CA ILE A 98 -5.93 15.50 5.93
C ILE A 98 -4.96 14.86 4.91
N TYR A 99 -5.40 13.82 4.21
CA TYR A 99 -4.62 13.12 3.19
C TYR A 99 -4.21 14.07 2.04
N LEU A 100 -5.14 14.84 1.49
CA LEU A 100 -4.87 15.81 0.42
C LEU A 100 -3.92 16.92 0.87
N LEU A 101 -4.12 17.45 2.08
CA LEU A 101 -3.22 18.46 2.65
C LEU A 101 -1.81 17.91 2.84
N LEU A 102 -1.68 16.67 3.34
CA LEU A 102 -0.40 16.00 3.48
C LEU A 102 0.28 15.80 2.11
N PHE A 103 -0.48 15.36 1.11
CA PHE A 103 0.03 15.16 -0.24
C PHE A 103 0.56 16.47 -0.84
N ILE A 104 -0.21 17.56 -0.77
CA ILE A 104 0.21 18.89 -1.25
C ILE A 104 1.44 19.39 -0.47
N SER A 105 1.47 19.17 0.85
CA SER A 105 2.60 19.55 1.71
C SER A 105 3.87 18.79 1.31
N LEU A 106 3.77 17.48 1.08
CA LEU A 106 4.89 16.65 0.64
C LEU A 106 5.41 17.06 -0.74
N ILE A 107 4.55 17.27 -1.72
CA ILE A 107 4.96 17.79 -3.04
C ILE A 107 5.76 19.07 -2.88
N GLY A 108 5.21 20.03 -2.15
CA GLY A 108 5.81 21.34 -1.99
C GLY A 108 7.13 21.34 -1.21
N CYS A 109 7.38 20.35 -0.34
CA CYS A 109 8.64 20.24 0.39
C CYS A 109 9.68 19.31 -0.28
N VAL A 110 9.24 18.27 -1.01
CA VAL A 110 10.12 17.26 -1.61
C VAL A 110 10.66 17.71 -2.96
N LEU A 111 9.80 18.22 -3.87
CA LEU A 111 10.23 18.57 -5.23
C LEU A 111 11.33 19.65 -5.29
N PRO A 112 11.28 20.76 -4.53
CA PRO A 112 12.36 21.73 -4.52
C PRO A 112 13.69 21.14 -4.04
N ARG A 113 13.65 20.28 -3.02
CA ARG A 113 14.84 19.58 -2.51
C ARG A 113 15.38 18.57 -3.53
N ALA A 114 14.50 17.89 -4.25
CA ALA A 114 14.86 16.99 -5.34
C ALA A 114 15.64 17.73 -6.44
N ALA A 115 15.11 18.88 -6.86
CA ALA A 115 15.74 19.73 -7.87
C ALA A 115 17.08 20.32 -7.38
N GLU A 116 17.19 20.71 -6.13
CA GLU A 116 18.44 21.16 -5.52
C GLU A 116 19.46 20.04 -5.43
N HIS A 117 19.06 18.86 -4.97
CA HIS A 117 19.94 17.69 -4.89
C HIS A 117 20.44 17.26 -6.28
N ALA A 118 19.59 17.22 -7.29
CA ALA A 118 19.97 16.90 -8.66
C ALA A 118 21.04 17.88 -9.20
N ARG A 119 20.91 19.15 -8.90
CA ARG A 119 21.94 20.17 -9.24
C ARG A 119 23.24 19.92 -8.47
N ASN A 120 23.15 19.62 -7.18
CA ASN A 120 24.32 19.39 -6.31
C ASN A 120 25.08 18.11 -6.65
N LEU A 121 24.43 17.08 -7.23
CA LEU A 121 25.11 15.86 -7.72
C LEU A 121 26.14 16.17 -8.82
N MET A 122 25.87 17.17 -9.66
CA MET A 122 26.78 17.60 -10.73
C MET A 122 27.81 18.62 -10.24
N SER A 123 27.61 19.23 -9.06
CA SER A 123 28.52 20.24 -8.50
C SER A 123 29.78 19.59 -7.94
N PRO A 124 30.96 20.22 -8.06
CA PRO A 124 32.19 19.74 -7.45
C PRO A 124 32.10 19.79 -5.91
N PRO A 125 32.87 18.95 -5.19
CA PRO A 125 32.98 19.03 -3.74
C PRO A 125 33.27 20.46 -3.26
N PRO A 126 32.77 20.90 -2.11
CA PRO A 126 33.01 22.25 -1.60
C PRO A 126 34.50 22.49 -1.32
N ALA A 127 34.94 23.75 -1.38
CA ALA A 127 36.31 24.13 -1.05
C ALA A 127 36.67 23.77 0.40
N ALA A 128 37.97 23.56 0.66
CA ALA A 128 38.48 23.25 1.99
C ALA A 128 38.18 24.41 2.98
N PRO A 129 37.73 24.10 4.20
CA PRO A 129 37.57 25.13 5.25
C PRO A 129 38.89 25.89 5.53
N ARG A 130 38.78 27.16 5.94
CA ARG A 130 39.98 27.94 6.26
C ARG A 130 40.83 27.29 7.35
N HIS A 131 40.21 26.66 8.34
CA HIS A 131 40.83 26.08 9.53
C HIS A 131 40.56 24.58 9.59
N LEU A 132 41.43 23.77 9.01
CA LEU A 132 41.30 22.31 8.99
C LEU A 132 41.41 21.68 10.38
N HIS A 133 42.23 22.29 11.28
CA HIS A 133 42.36 21.84 12.67
C HIS A 133 41.09 21.92 13.52
N ARG A 134 40.04 22.61 13.04
CA ARG A 134 38.71 22.67 13.70
C ARG A 134 37.76 21.57 13.24
N LEU A 135 38.17 20.74 12.30
CA LEU A 135 37.39 19.58 11.91
C LEU A 135 37.45 18.52 13.01
N PRO A 136 36.43 17.68 13.15
CA PRO A 136 36.40 16.61 14.18
C PRO A 136 37.62 15.71 14.15
N GLU A 137 38.09 15.41 12.96
CA GLU A 137 39.32 14.66 12.72
C GLU A 137 40.29 15.51 11.90
N SER A 138 41.48 15.75 12.41
CA SER A 138 42.52 16.51 11.71
C SER A 138 43.92 16.07 12.14
N THR A 139 44.87 16.13 11.21
CA THR A 139 46.29 15.83 11.45
C THR A 139 47.17 16.65 10.53
N GLU A 140 48.42 16.84 10.92
CA GLU A 140 49.48 17.44 10.11
C GLU A 140 50.59 16.42 9.88
N LEU A 141 51.05 16.30 8.65
CA LEU A 141 52.14 15.43 8.24
C LEU A 141 53.23 16.26 7.59
N ALA A 142 54.44 16.06 8.04
CA ALA A 142 55.62 16.61 7.34
C ALA A 142 55.93 15.71 6.11
N ALA A 143 56.31 16.32 5.01
CA ALA A 143 56.71 15.62 3.80
C ALA A 143 57.95 16.27 3.19
N ASP A 144 58.91 15.45 2.87
CA ASP A 144 60.13 15.84 2.17
C ASP A 144 59.93 15.80 0.64
N LEU A 145 58.79 16.32 0.20
CA LEU A 145 58.35 16.39 -1.18
C LEU A 145 57.90 17.81 -1.52
N PRO A 146 58.00 18.22 -2.80
CA PRO A 146 57.41 19.46 -3.26
C PRO A 146 55.90 19.49 -2.98
N PRO A 147 55.27 20.67 -2.69
CA PRO A 147 53.88 20.79 -2.35
C PRO A 147 52.92 20.13 -3.35
N THR A 148 53.22 20.18 -4.63
CA THR A 148 52.43 19.55 -5.69
C THR A 148 52.48 18.03 -5.60
N ALA A 149 53.69 17.47 -5.41
CA ALA A 149 53.89 16.02 -5.31
C ALA A 149 53.25 15.42 -4.04
N ALA A 150 53.28 16.14 -2.92
CA ALA A 150 52.61 15.72 -1.69
C ALA A 150 51.09 15.65 -1.88
N LEU A 151 50.48 16.61 -2.59
CA LEU A 151 49.05 16.54 -2.92
C LEU A 151 48.69 15.43 -3.92
N ASP A 152 49.59 15.14 -4.88
CA ASP A 152 49.37 14.05 -5.85
C ASP A 152 49.27 12.70 -5.14
N VAL A 153 50.10 12.45 -4.11
CA VAL A 153 50.00 11.24 -3.27
C VAL A 153 48.64 11.15 -2.56
N VAL A 154 48.19 12.25 -1.97
CA VAL A 154 46.87 12.27 -1.29
C VAL A 154 45.74 12.05 -2.29
N GLU A 155 45.84 12.65 -3.46
CA GLU A 155 44.83 12.50 -4.52
C GLU A 155 44.75 11.06 -5.01
N GLU A 156 45.88 10.39 -5.20
CA GLU A 156 45.96 8.98 -5.63
C GLU A 156 45.33 8.05 -4.59
N GLU A 157 45.70 8.19 -3.30
CA GLU A 157 45.14 7.42 -2.20
C GLU A 157 43.60 7.58 -2.06
N LEU A 158 43.11 8.81 -2.21
CA LEU A 158 41.68 9.09 -2.14
C LEU A 158 40.90 8.54 -3.35
N ARG A 159 41.52 8.57 -4.55
CA ARG A 159 40.95 7.96 -5.76
C ARG A 159 40.84 6.45 -5.68
N VAL A 160 41.85 5.77 -5.15
CA VAL A 160 41.84 4.32 -4.88
C VAL A 160 40.67 3.96 -3.95
N LYS A 161 40.38 4.80 -2.95
CA LYS A 161 39.24 4.64 -2.03
C LYS A 161 37.91 5.10 -2.63
N ARG A 162 37.85 5.41 -3.94
CA ARG A 162 36.66 5.86 -4.68
C ARG A 162 36.04 7.17 -4.16
N PHE A 163 36.90 8.10 -3.71
CA PHE A 163 36.46 9.47 -3.48
C PHE A 163 36.41 10.23 -4.81
N ARG A 164 35.43 11.13 -4.95
CA ARG A 164 35.42 12.16 -5.98
C ARG A 164 36.32 13.30 -5.52
N VAL A 165 37.46 13.50 -6.18
CA VAL A 165 38.50 14.45 -5.78
C VAL A 165 38.48 15.65 -6.71
N VAL A 166 38.66 16.85 -6.14
CA VAL A 166 38.83 18.11 -6.87
C VAL A 166 39.95 18.92 -6.23
N ARG A 167 40.94 19.31 -7.06
CA ARG A 167 42.04 20.17 -6.68
C ARG A 167 41.71 21.62 -7.02
N ARG A 168 42.10 22.54 -6.15
CA ARG A 168 41.94 23.99 -6.34
C ARG A 168 43.18 24.73 -5.88
N GLU A 169 43.45 25.88 -6.50
CA GLU A 169 44.39 26.84 -5.97
C GLU A 169 43.68 27.72 -4.94
N GLY A 170 44.08 27.64 -3.69
CA GLY A 170 43.55 28.41 -2.56
C GLY A 170 44.44 29.61 -2.26
N ARG A 171 43.95 30.50 -1.41
CA ARG A 171 44.72 31.70 -0.95
C ARG A 171 45.99 31.33 -0.16
N SER A 172 46.05 30.14 0.41
CA SER A 172 47.14 29.65 1.28
C SER A 172 47.93 28.50 0.63
N GLY A 173 47.89 28.34 -0.67
CA GLY A 173 48.51 27.24 -1.39
C GLY A 173 47.50 26.33 -2.07
N ALA A 174 47.96 25.23 -2.70
CA ALA A 174 47.09 24.26 -3.36
C ALA A 174 46.30 23.46 -2.32
N GLU A 175 45.03 23.28 -2.57
CA GLU A 175 44.12 22.51 -1.71
C GLU A 175 43.35 21.45 -2.49
N LEU A 176 43.01 20.37 -1.81
CA LEU A 176 42.29 19.24 -2.33
C LEU A 176 41.02 19.01 -1.49
N SER A 177 39.91 18.79 -2.18
CA SER A 177 38.64 18.44 -1.57
C SER A 177 38.14 17.14 -2.16
N ALA A 178 37.84 16.18 -1.30
CA ALA A 178 37.36 14.86 -1.69
C ALA A 178 36.04 14.54 -0.99
N GLU A 179 35.14 13.88 -1.70
CA GLU A 179 33.82 13.49 -1.17
C GLU A 179 33.41 12.12 -1.66
N LYS A 180 32.82 11.34 -0.72
CA LYS A 180 32.30 9.99 -0.97
C LYS A 180 30.94 9.83 -0.27
N GLY A 181 30.08 8.95 -0.82
CA GLY A 181 28.82 8.59 -0.15
C GLY A 181 27.61 9.43 -0.58
N TYR A 182 27.58 9.91 -1.81
CA TYR A 182 26.43 10.63 -2.39
C TYR A 182 25.13 9.82 -2.36
N LEU A 183 25.20 8.48 -2.39
CA LEU A 183 24.05 7.58 -2.34
C LEU A 183 23.18 7.79 -1.08
N ARG A 184 23.74 8.32 0.01
CA ARG A 184 22.96 8.65 1.21
C ARG A 184 21.89 9.70 0.94
N GLU A 185 22.26 10.79 0.28
CA GLU A 185 21.32 11.87 -0.05
C GLU A 185 20.36 11.45 -1.16
N THR A 186 20.87 10.69 -2.13
CA THR A 186 20.06 10.06 -3.18
C THR A 186 19.05 9.07 -2.58
N GLY A 187 19.46 8.24 -1.60
CA GLY A 187 18.58 7.33 -0.87
C GLY A 187 17.48 8.07 -0.11
N ASN A 188 17.85 9.16 0.59
CA ASN A 188 16.86 9.99 1.28
C ASN A 188 15.85 10.62 0.31
N LEU A 189 16.31 11.05 -0.86
CA LEU A 189 15.44 11.61 -1.89
C LEU A 189 14.55 10.54 -2.50
N LEU A 190 15.12 9.37 -2.83
CA LEU A 190 14.37 8.23 -3.34
C LEU A 190 13.28 7.81 -2.36
N PHE A 191 13.58 7.74 -1.05
CA PHE A 191 12.61 7.44 0.00
C PHE A 191 11.40 8.39 -0.05
N HIS A 192 11.65 9.71 -0.10
CA HIS A 192 10.56 10.69 -0.10
C HIS A 192 9.77 10.73 -1.41
N LEU A 193 10.44 10.54 -2.56
CA LEU A 193 9.76 10.44 -3.85
C LEU A 193 8.93 9.16 -3.95
N SER A 194 9.43 8.05 -3.41
CA SER A 194 8.70 6.79 -3.35
C SER A 194 7.48 6.88 -2.43
N LEU A 195 7.59 7.61 -1.31
CA LEU A 195 6.44 7.88 -0.46
C LEU A 195 5.35 8.67 -1.22
N LEU A 196 5.76 9.66 -2.01
CA LEU A 196 4.84 10.43 -2.85
C LEU A 196 4.19 9.55 -3.93
N ALA A 197 4.99 8.68 -4.58
CA ALA A 197 4.49 7.72 -5.57
C ALA A 197 3.53 6.69 -4.94
N LEU A 198 3.80 6.24 -3.71
CA LEU A 198 2.93 5.34 -2.96
C LEU A 198 1.58 6.00 -2.67
N LEU A 199 1.57 7.25 -2.22
CA LEU A 199 0.33 8.01 -2.01
C LEU A 199 -0.46 8.19 -3.32
N LEU A 200 0.21 8.45 -4.44
CA LEU A 200 -0.43 8.53 -5.76
C LEU A 200 -1.03 7.18 -6.19
N GLY A 201 -0.30 6.08 -5.97
CA GLY A 201 -0.78 4.74 -6.27
C GLY A 201 -2.04 4.38 -5.47
N LEU A 202 -2.04 4.67 -4.15
CA LEU A 202 -3.21 4.48 -3.29
C LEU A 202 -4.39 5.36 -3.73
N ALA A 203 -4.14 6.62 -4.08
CA ALA A 203 -5.18 7.49 -4.61
C ALA A 203 -5.75 6.97 -5.93
N GLY A 204 -4.89 6.47 -6.83
CA GLY A 204 -5.30 5.83 -8.08
C GLY A 204 -6.21 4.62 -7.84
N GLY A 205 -5.82 3.71 -6.94
CA GLY A 205 -6.66 2.56 -6.55
C GLY A 205 -8.02 2.98 -6.00
N LYS A 206 -8.08 4.07 -5.21
CA LYS A 206 -9.35 4.57 -4.65
C LYS A 206 -10.22 5.35 -5.65
N LEU A 207 -9.63 5.95 -6.68
CA LEU A 207 -10.38 6.72 -7.67
C LEU A 207 -10.92 5.83 -8.81
N TRP A 208 -10.15 4.83 -9.26
CA TRP A 208 -10.46 3.97 -10.40
C TRP A 208 -10.62 2.49 -10.04
N GLY A 209 -10.46 2.11 -8.78
CA GLY A 209 -10.69 0.75 -8.32
C GLY A 209 -12.16 0.47 -8.02
N TYR A 210 -12.54 -0.80 -8.07
CA TYR A 210 -13.86 -1.27 -7.63
C TYR A 210 -13.76 -2.65 -6.99
N GLU A 211 -14.76 -2.95 -6.17
CA GLU A 211 -14.87 -4.20 -5.43
C GLU A 211 -16.34 -4.59 -5.33
N GLY A 212 -16.64 -5.84 -5.65
CA GLY A 212 -17.98 -6.40 -5.53
C GLY A 212 -17.94 -7.76 -4.83
N SER A 213 -18.88 -8.01 -3.94
CA SER A 213 -19.05 -9.30 -3.27
C SER A 213 -20.38 -9.91 -3.62
N ILE A 214 -20.41 -11.22 -3.85
CA ILE A 214 -21.60 -11.99 -4.23
C ILE A 214 -21.51 -13.40 -3.65
N LEU A 215 -22.66 -13.95 -3.28
CA LEU A 215 -22.81 -15.35 -2.95
C LEU A 215 -23.27 -16.13 -4.20
N VAL A 216 -22.51 -17.12 -4.60
CA VAL A 216 -22.83 -17.95 -5.76
C VAL A 216 -23.04 -19.37 -5.30
N THR A 217 -24.25 -19.89 -5.46
CA THR A 217 -24.58 -21.30 -5.20
C THR A 217 -24.09 -22.17 -6.35
N GLU A 218 -23.71 -23.41 -6.07
CA GLU A 218 -23.32 -24.41 -7.09
C GLU A 218 -24.34 -24.53 -8.21
N GLY A 219 -23.85 -24.52 -9.45
CA GLY A 219 -24.66 -24.47 -10.65
C GLY A 219 -25.15 -23.07 -11.05
N GLY A 220 -24.86 -22.05 -10.25
CA GLY A 220 -25.11 -20.65 -10.53
C GLY A 220 -23.86 -19.89 -10.99
N GLY A 221 -24.05 -18.63 -11.34
CA GLY A 221 -22.94 -17.75 -11.78
C GLY A 221 -23.33 -16.28 -11.73
N PHE A 222 -22.36 -15.43 -12.06
CA PHE A 222 -22.57 -13.99 -12.18
C PHE A 222 -21.71 -13.40 -13.29
N CYS A 223 -22.12 -12.24 -13.79
CA CYS A 223 -21.31 -11.40 -14.66
C CYS A 223 -21.01 -10.07 -13.96
N ASN A 224 -19.84 -9.51 -14.21
CA ASN A 224 -19.37 -8.29 -13.59
C ASN A 224 -20.24 -7.08 -14.02
N SER A 225 -21.30 -6.84 -13.27
CA SER A 225 -22.23 -5.72 -13.45
C SER A 225 -22.72 -5.21 -12.08
N PHE A 226 -23.03 -3.91 -11.98
CA PHE A 226 -23.40 -3.29 -10.69
C PHE A 226 -24.60 -3.94 -10.01
N GLN A 227 -25.55 -4.46 -10.79
CA GLN A 227 -26.79 -5.01 -10.26
C GLN A 227 -26.66 -6.44 -9.72
N GLN A 228 -25.60 -7.15 -10.04
CA GLN A 228 -25.43 -8.56 -9.63
C GLN A 228 -24.77 -8.77 -8.29
N TYR A 229 -24.13 -7.72 -7.75
CA TYR A 229 -23.44 -7.81 -6.48
C TYR A 229 -24.37 -7.60 -5.28
N ASP A 230 -24.18 -8.40 -4.23
CA ASP A 230 -24.81 -8.18 -2.92
C ASP A 230 -24.28 -6.90 -2.26
N THR A 231 -22.98 -6.66 -2.41
CA THR A 231 -22.33 -5.42 -2.00
C THR A 231 -21.40 -4.96 -3.08
N TYR A 232 -21.47 -3.67 -3.40
CA TYR A 232 -20.61 -3.06 -4.41
C TYR A 232 -20.05 -1.74 -3.90
N SER A 233 -18.74 -1.55 -4.10
CA SER A 233 -18.04 -0.30 -3.78
C SER A 233 -17.11 0.05 -4.95
N ALA A 234 -17.23 1.26 -5.44
CA ALA A 234 -16.40 1.74 -6.53
C ALA A 234 -15.84 3.13 -6.24
N GLY A 235 -14.71 3.42 -6.83
CA GLY A 235 -14.15 4.75 -6.85
C GLY A 235 -15.03 5.72 -7.64
N PRO A 236 -14.97 7.03 -7.33
CA PRO A 236 -15.86 8.04 -7.93
C PRO A 236 -15.66 8.25 -9.44
N LEU A 237 -14.60 7.72 -10.02
CA LEU A 237 -14.29 7.81 -11.45
C LEU A 237 -14.60 6.50 -12.21
N VAL A 238 -15.17 5.48 -11.53
CA VAL A 238 -15.56 4.20 -12.14
C VAL A 238 -16.98 4.32 -12.70
N SER A 239 -17.16 3.89 -13.95
CA SER A 239 -18.45 3.76 -14.60
C SER A 239 -18.72 2.30 -15.03
N GLN A 240 -19.96 1.96 -15.42
CA GLN A 240 -20.30 0.60 -15.89
C GLN A 240 -19.45 0.16 -17.10
N ARG A 241 -18.94 1.09 -17.90
CA ARG A 241 -18.10 0.80 -19.07
C ARG A 241 -16.68 0.39 -18.72
N ASP A 242 -16.26 0.72 -17.50
CA ASP A 242 -14.91 0.43 -17.01
C ASP A 242 -14.82 -0.96 -16.37
N LEU A 243 -15.96 -1.63 -16.16
CA LEU A 243 -15.97 -2.98 -15.64
C LEU A 243 -15.53 -3.98 -16.72
N THR A 244 -14.59 -4.83 -16.37
CA THR A 244 -14.18 -5.96 -17.21
C THR A 244 -15.40 -6.87 -17.48
N PRO A 245 -15.74 -7.20 -18.72
CA PRO A 245 -16.90 -8.00 -19.04
C PRO A 245 -16.66 -9.49 -18.72
N LEU A 246 -16.39 -9.79 -17.48
CA LEU A 246 -16.09 -11.13 -16.95
C LEU A 246 -17.36 -11.78 -16.42
N CYS A 247 -17.64 -13.01 -16.85
CA CYS A 247 -18.64 -13.89 -16.24
C CYS A 247 -17.93 -15.06 -15.55
N VAL A 248 -18.47 -15.49 -14.42
CA VAL A 248 -17.96 -16.60 -13.60
C VAL A 248 -19.11 -17.49 -13.20
N ASP A 249 -19.00 -18.79 -13.45
CA ASP A 249 -19.96 -19.82 -13.09
C ASP A 249 -19.32 -20.76 -12.06
N LEU A 250 -19.99 -21.03 -10.94
CA LEU A 250 -19.54 -21.98 -9.92
C LEU A 250 -20.03 -23.38 -10.27
N THR A 251 -19.13 -24.28 -10.64
CA THR A 251 -19.47 -25.65 -11.02
C THR A 251 -19.49 -26.58 -9.80
N ASP A 252 -18.53 -26.42 -8.89
CA ASP A 252 -18.37 -27.29 -7.71
C ASP A 252 -17.64 -26.51 -6.61
N PHE A 253 -18.01 -26.76 -5.37
CA PHE A 253 -17.35 -26.19 -4.21
C PHE A 253 -17.03 -27.30 -3.20
N GLN A 254 -15.83 -27.27 -2.63
CA GLN A 254 -15.40 -28.25 -1.65
C GLN A 254 -14.78 -27.56 -0.44
N ALA A 255 -15.40 -27.70 0.72
CA ALA A 255 -14.83 -27.35 2.00
C ALA A 255 -14.23 -28.60 2.66
N GLN A 256 -12.94 -28.58 2.92
CA GLN A 256 -12.25 -29.65 3.65
C GLN A 256 -12.02 -29.24 5.10
N TYR A 257 -12.28 -30.17 6.01
CA TYR A 257 -12.13 -29.96 7.45
C TYR A 257 -11.15 -30.97 8.04
N GLU A 258 -10.38 -30.55 9.02
CA GLU A 258 -9.56 -31.43 9.85
C GLU A 258 -10.44 -32.29 10.78
N GLN A 259 -9.82 -33.25 11.49
CA GLN A 259 -10.54 -34.12 12.43
C GLN A 259 -11.24 -33.36 13.56
N ASN A 260 -10.68 -32.23 13.96
CA ASN A 260 -11.20 -31.32 15.00
C ASN A 260 -12.29 -30.35 14.47
N ALA A 261 -12.81 -30.57 13.26
CA ALA A 261 -13.78 -29.72 12.57
C ALA A 261 -13.26 -28.30 12.21
N THR A 262 -11.94 -28.05 12.27
CA THR A 262 -11.36 -26.81 11.78
C THR A 262 -11.26 -26.85 10.26
N ALA A 263 -11.62 -25.75 9.60
CA ALA A 263 -11.50 -25.63 8.14
C ALA A 263 -10.03 -25.75 7.70
N ALA A 264 -9.74 -26.70 6.83
CA ALA A 264 -8.41 -26.94 6.28
C ALA A 264 -8.21 -26.23 4.94
N SER A 265 -9.17 -26.35 4.01
CA SER A 265 -9.10 -25.70 2.71
C SER A 265 -10.49 -25.49 2.10
N TYR A 266 -10.57 -24.48 1.25
CA TYR A 266 -11.73 -24.20 0.40
C TYR A 266 -11.27 -24.18 -1.05
N THR A 267 -11.94 -24.97 -1.90
CA THR A 267 -11.65 -25.07 -3.33
C THR A 267 -12.94 -24.89 -4.12
N ALA A 268 -12.97 -23.89 -4.98
CA ALA A 268 -14.07 -23.65 -5.91
C ALA A 268 -13.61 -23.98 -7.33
N THR A 269 -14.33 -24.86 -8.01
CA THR A 269 -14.19 -25.14 -9.44
C THR A 269 -15.10 -24.19 -10.19
N ILE A 270 -14.51 -23.33 -11.02
CA ILE A 270 -15.24 -22.28 -11.73
C ILE A 270 -15.02 -22.37 -13.25
N GLY A 271 -16.08 -22.09 -13.99
CA GLY A 271 -16.01 -21.66 -15.38
C GLY A 271 -15.91 -20.15 -15.46
N TYR A 272 -15.05 -19.61 -16.31
CA TYR A 272 -14.95 -18.16 -16.49
C TYR A 272 -14.72 -17.78 -17.95
N GLY A 273 -15.20 -16.62 -18.35
CA GLY A 273 -15.00 -16.09 -19.69
C GLY A 273 -15.21 -14.59 -19.76
N LEU A 274 -14.48 -13.95 -20.67
CA LEU A 274 -14.78 -12.57 -21.07
C LEU A 274 -15.90 -12.58 -22.13
N ALA A 275 -16.72 -11.56 -22.17
CA ALA A 275 -17.83 -11.49 -23.16
C ALA A 275 -17.34 -11.74 -24.59
N GLY A 276 -17.94 -12.76 -25.24
CA GLY A 276 -17.60 -13.16 -26.59
C GLY A 276 -16.41 -14.12 -26.70
N ALA A 277 -15.76 -14.50 -25.60
CA ALA A 277 -14.69 -15.49 -25.56
C ALA A 277 -15.20 -16.88 -25.09
N ALA A 278 -14.45 -17.93 -25.42
CA ALA A 278 -14.75 -19.28 -24.92
C ALA A 278 -14.57 -19.36 -23.40
N THR A 279 -15.48 -20.06 -22.72
CA THR A 279 -15.39 -20.36 -21.30
C THR A 279 -14.19 -21.26 -21.02
N ARG A 280 -13.46 -20.97 -19.96
CA ARG A 280 -12.33 -21.75 -19.44
C ARG A 280 -12.64 -22.21 -18.04
N ASN A 281 -12.22 -23.42 -17.68
CA ASN A 281 -12.37 -23.95 -16.34
C ASN A 281 -11.06 -23.82 -15.56
N THR A 282 -11.18 -23.50 -14.28
CA THR A 282 -10.06 -23.45 -13.34
C THR A 282 -10.56 -23.70 -11.92
N THR A 283 -9.62 -23.93 -11.02
CA THR A 283 -9.89 -23.97 -9.58
C THR A 283 -9.31 -22.75 -8.89
N ILE A 284 -10.08 -22.19 -7.97
CA ILE A 284 -9.64 -21.08 -7.10
C ILE A 284 -9.81 -21.48 -5.63
N GLY A 285 -9.08 -20.84 -4.76
CA GLY A 285 -9.14 -21.13 -3.32
C GLY A 285 -8.61 -19.98 -2.51
N VAL A 286 -8.52 -20.16 -1.20
CA VAL A 286 -7.94 -19.17 -0.29
C VAL A 286 -6.50 -18.88 -0.74
N ASN A 287 -6.15 -17.61 -0.90
CA ASN A 287 -4.86 -17.12 -1.40
C ASN A 287 -4.49 -17.50 -2.86
N HIS A 288 -5.37 -18.18 -3.59
CA HIS A 288 -5.20 -18.53 -4.99
C HIS A 288 -6.35 -17.98 -5.85
N PRO A 289 -6.44 -16.65 -6.03
CA PRO A 289 -7.52 -16.01 -6.77
C PRO A 289 -7.37 -16.23 -8.27
N LEU A 290 -8.51 -16.23 -8.99
CA LEU A 290 -8.51 -16.02 -10.44
C LEU A 290 -7.95 -14.63 -10.75
N ARG A 291 -7.13 -14.52 -11.79
CA ARG A 291 -6.60 -13.23 -12.29
C ARG A 291 -6.88 -13.13 -13.78
N VAL A 292 -7.71 -12.17 -14.15
CA VAL A 292 -8.12 -11.95 -15.55
C VAL A 292 -8.22 -10.44 -15.80
N ASP A 293 -7.50 -9.94 -16.79
CA ASP A 293 -7.58 -8.57 -17.31
C ASP A 293 -7.55 -7.47 -16.23
N GLY A 294 -6.70 -7.66 -15.22
CA GLY A 294 -6.56 -6.73 -14.07
C GLY A 294 -7.50 -7.01 -12.91
N ASP A 295 -8.55 -7.79 -13.13
CA ASP A 295 -9.48 -8.23 -12.08
C ASP A 295 -8.96 -9.45 -11.33
N ARG A 296 -9.43 -9.60 -10.10
CA ARG A 296 -9.16 -10.75 -9.24
C ARG A 296 -10.44 -11.23 -8.60
N VAL A 297 -10.69 -12.53 -8.68
CA VAL A 297 -11.82 -13.17 -7.99
C VAL A 297 -11.27 -14.04 -6.87
N TYR A 298 -11.64 -13.68 -5.66
CA TYR A 298 -11.23 -14.36 -4.42
C TYR A 298 -12.37 -15.19 -3.87
N VAL A 299 -12.04 -16.31 -3.24
CA VAL A 299 -12.93 -17.03 -2.32
C VAL A 299 -12.74 -16.43 -0.94
N THR A 300 -13.79 -15.81 -0.39
CA THR A 300 -13.77 -15.11 0.91
C THR A 300 -14.50 -15.89 2.00
N GLY A 301 -15.35 -16.86 1.61
CA GLY A 301 -16.10 -17.68 2.51
C GLY A 301 -16.93 -18.72 1.75
N HIS A 302 -17.68 -19.50 2.52
CA HIS A 302 -18.64 -20.47 1.99
C HIS A 302 -19.81 -20.65 2.96
N GLY A 303 -20.81 -21.39 2.53
CA GLY A 303 -21.93 -21.82 3.34
C GLY A 303 -22.86 -22.73 2.58
N PHE A 304 -24.07 -22.89 3.08
CA PHE A 304 -25.05 -23.82 2.56
C PHE A 304 -26.27 -23.09 2.02
N SER A 305 -26.80 -23.58 0.91
CA SER A 305 -28.05 -23.18 0.28
C SER A 305 -29.05 -24.33 0.41
N PRO A 306 -29.88 -24.37 1.47
CA PRO A 306 -30.94 -25.38 1.59
C PRO A 306 -31.84 -25.35 0.37
N THR A 307 -32.16 -26.53 -0.14
CA THR A 307 -32.93 -26.73 -1.37
C THR A 307 -34.30 -27.31 -1.03
N PHE A 308 -35.33 -26.68 -1.59
CA PHE A 308 -36.72 -27.04 -1.33
C PHE A 308 -37.45 -27.38 -2.62
N SER A 309 -38.46 -28.25 -2.50
CA SER A 309 -39.50 -28.42 -3.49
C SER A 309 -40.83 -27.98 -2.88
N VAL A 310 -41.56 -27.15 -3.62
CA VAL A 310 -42.87 -26.64 -3.18
C VAL A 310 -43.92 -27.06 -4.19
N THR A 311 -44.93 -27.82 -3.76
CA THR A 311 -46.04 -28.25 -4.62
C THR A 311 -47.31 -27.56 -4.14
N LEU A 312 -47.96 -26.83 -5.02
CA LEU A 312 -49.23 -26.14 -4.76
C LEU A 312 -50.41 -27.09 -4.86
N PRO A 313 -51.59 -26.74 -4.30
CA PRO A 313 -52.79 -27.57 -4.37
C PRO A 313 -53.28 -27.90 -5.78
N ASP A 314 -52.98 -27.06 -6.75
CA ASP A 314 -53.33 -27.24 -8.16
C ASP A 314 -52.38 -28.22 -8.91
N GLY A 315 -51.36 -28.73 -8.18
CA GLY A 315 -50.32 -29.60 -8.75
C GLY A 315 -49.12 -28.90 -9.35
N THR A 316 -49.08 -27.56 -9.37
CA THR A 316 -47.93 -26.81 -9.81
C THR A 316 -46.77 -27.05 -8.84
N ALA A 317 -45.61 -27.47 -9.37
CA ALA A 317 -44.45 -27.78 -8.55
C ALA A 317 -43.25 -26.88 -8.90
N PHE A 318 -42.66 -26.28 -7.88
CA PHE A 318 -41.38 -25.57 -7.92
C PHE A 318 -40.32 -26.51 -7.33
N THR A 319 -39.47 -27.05 -8.17
CA THR A 319 -38.45 -28.03 -7.76
C THR A 319 -37.07 -27.38 -7.74
N ASP A 320 -36.20 -27.87 -6.87
CA ASP A 320 -34.79 -27.46 -6.77
C ASP A 320 -34.59 -25.93 -6.48
N VAL A 321 -35.53 -25.31 -5.77
CA VAL A 321 -35.41 -23.92 -5.36
C VAL A 321 -34.54 -23.79 -4.12
N SER A 322 -33.48 -22.99 -4.21
CA SER A 322 -32.52 -22.82 -3.13
C SER A 322 -32.19 -21.34 -2.90
N ALA A 323 -31.80 -21.01 -1.70
CA ALA A 323 -31.27 -19.68 -1.36
C ALA A 323 -30.11 -19.82 -0.37
N PRO A 324 -29.07 -18.99 -0.47
CA PRO A 324 -27.98 -18.99 0.49
C PRO A 324 -28.46 -18.63 1.90
N PHE A 325 -28.12 -19.47 2.87
CA PHE A 325 -28.31 -19.17 4.28
C PHE A 325 -26.96 -18.73 4.86
N LEU A 326 -26.94 -17.57 5.51
CA LEU A 326 -25.73 -16.96 6.01
C LEU A 326 -25.28 -17.60 7.32
N PRO A 327 -24.00 -18.05 7.45
CA PRO A 327 -23.51 -18.60 8.70
C PRO A 327 -23.61 -17.60 9.87
N THR A 328 -24.29 -17.99 10.92
CA THR A 328 -24.38 -17.26 12.20
C THR A 328 -23.31 -17.74 13.17
N ASP A 329 -22.86 -19.00 13.01
CA ASP A 329 -21.75 -19.60 13.73
C ASP A 329 -20.79 -20.29 12.75
N THR A 330 -19.56 -19.81 12.69
CA THR A 330 -18.54 -20.38 11.78
C THR A 330 -17.92 -21.68 12.30
N ALA A 331 -18.08 -21.99 13.59
CA ALA A 331 -17.55 -23.23 14.16
C ALA A 331 -18.41 -24.44 13.81
N THR A 332 -19.72 -24.26 13.74
CA THR A 332 -20.70 -25.31 13.44
C THR A 332 -21.40 -25.12 12.10
N MET A 333 -21.10 -24.01 11.40
CA MET A 333 -21.77 -23.57 10.16
C MET A 333 -23.29 -23.51 10.25
N ALA A 334 -23.80 -23.33 11.48
CA ALA A 334 -25.20 -23.00 11.71
C ALA A 334 -25.55 -21.72 10.95
N SER A 335 -26.59 -21.75 10.14
CA SER A 335 -26.87 -20.70 9.17
C SER A 335 -28.34 -20.28 9.21
N GLU A 336 -28.60 -18.99 8.95
CA GLU A 336 -29.96 -18.45 8.85
C GLU A 336 -30.18 -17.80 7.49
N GLY A 337 -31.41 -17.89 6.98
CA GLY A 337 -31.74 -17.31 5.69
C GLY A 337 -33.21 -17.33 5.37
N ALA A 338 -33.53 -16.85 4.17
CA ALA A 338 -34.89 -16.84 3.66
C ALA A 338 -34.92 -17.18 2.16
N LEU A 339 -35.84 -18.03 1.77
CA LEU A 339 -36.21 -18.31 0.39
C LEU A 339 -37.52 -17.60 0.08
N LYS A 340 -37.56 -16.83 -1.00
CA LYS A 340 -38.73 -16.04 -1.47
C LYS A 340 -39.25 -16.61 -2.78
N LEU A 341 -40.52 -16.92 -2.83
CA LEU A 341 -41.22 -17.45 -4.00
C LEU A 341 -42.31 -16.45 -4.41
N PRO A 342 -41.99 -15.44 -5.25
CA PRO A 342 -42.92 -14.38 -5.62
C PRO A 342 -43.97 -14.82 -6.64
N ASP A 343 -43.69 -15.78 -7.53
CA ASP A 343 -44.50 -16.10 -8.69
C ASP A 343 -45.23 -17.45 -8.51
N LEU A 344 -46.21 -17.49 -7.63
CA LEU A 344 -47.03 -18.70 -7.43
C LEU A 344 -48.26 -18.78 -8.35
N GLY A 345 -48.43 -17.83 -9.29
CA GLY A 345 -49.58 -17.78 -10.20
C GLY A 345 -50.85 -17.13 -9.61
N ALA A 346 -50.91 -16.88 -8.31
CA ALA A 346 -52.12 -16.34 -7.61
C ALA A 346 -52.10 -14.81 -7.39
N GLY A 347 -51.09 -14.10 -7.94
CA GLY A 347 -50.96 -12.65 -7.87
C GLY A 347 -50.00 -12.16 -6.78
N ALA A 348 -49.73 -10.84 -6.78
CA ALA A 348 -48.71 -10.23 -5.92
C ALA A 348 -48.97 -10.30 -4.41
N THR A 349 -50.18 -10.63 -3.99
CA THR A 349 -50.60 -10.70 -2.59
C THR A 349 -50.62 -12.12 -2.00
N ASP A 350 -50.35 -13.14 -2.81
CA ASP A 350 -50.34 -14.55 -2.40
C ASP A 350 -49.00 -15.21 -2.72
N GLN A 351 -47.98 -14.65 -2.14
CA GLN A 351 -46.60 -15.10 -2.29
C GLN A 351 -46.20 -15.99 -1.10
N LEU A 352 -45.22 -16.87 -1.30
CA LEU A 352 -44.72 -17.77 -0.25
C LEU A 352 -43.28 -17.39 0.11
N ALA A 353 -42.93 -17.47 1.39
CA ALA A 353 -41.55 -17.42 1.82
C ALA A 353 -41.27 -18.45 2.93
N LEU A 354 -40.03 -18.95 2.89
CA LEU A 354 -39.47 -19.81 3.93
C LEU A 354 -38.37 -19.04 4.62
N GLN A 355 -38.48 -18.79 5.91
CA GLN A 355 -37.39 -18.24 6.70
C GLN A 355 -36.98 -19.29 7.72
N GLY A 356 -35.67 -19.50 7.92
CA GLY A 356 -35.31 -20.54 8.87
C GLY A 356 -33.83 -20.62 9.16
N PHE A 357 -33.55 -21.69 9.88
CA PHE A 357 -32.23 -22.07 10.35
C PHE A 357 -31.83 -23.38 9.70
N PHE A 358 -30.62 -23.48 9.20
CA PHE A 358 -30.03 -24.70 8.65
C PHE A 358 -28.90 -25.17 9.56
N ALA A 359 -28.93 -26.45 9.89
CA ALA A 359 -27.89 -27.14 10.64
C ALA A 359 -27.26 -28.22 9.75
N PRO A 360 -25.98 -28.09 9.33
CA PRO A 360 -25.27 -29.12 8.56
C PRO A 360 -25.24 -30.47 9.30
N THR A 361 -25.03 -30.45 10.61
CA THR A 361 -25.15 -31.61 11.50
C THR A 361 -26.15 -31.29 12.60
N GLY A 362 -27.43 -31.47 12.29
CA GLY A 362 -28.55 -31.13 13.14
C GLY A 362 -28.72 -32.08 14.30
N LEU A 363 -28.99 -31.49 15.49
CA LEU A 363 -29.40 -32.17 16.69
C LEU A 363 -30.58 -31.40 17.32
N LEU A 364 -31.70 -32.08 17.56
CA LEU A 364 -32.83 -31.50 18.28
C LEU A 364 -32.57 -31.55 19.78
N GLN A 365 -32.54 -30.40 20.42
CA GLN A 365 -32.50 -30.24 21.87
C GLN A 365 -33.88 -29.76 22.35
N GLY A 366 -34.75 -30.71 22.67
CA GLY A 366 -36.16 -30.42 22.87
C GLY A 366 -36.87 -30.07 21.57
N SER A 367 -37.30 -28.83 21.39
CA SER A 367 -37.90 -28.31 20.15
C SER A 367 -36.95 -27.40 19.35
N VAL A 368 -35.75 -27.18 19.85
CA VAL A 368 -34.76 -26.28 19.21
C VAL A 368 -33.77 -27.10 18.42
N LEU A 369 -33.63 -26.78 17.14
CA LEU A 369 -32.59 -27.34 16.25
C LEU A 369 -31.27 -26.60 16.49
N VAL A 370 -30.18 -27.34 16.73
CA VAL A 370 -28.82 -26.80 16.86
C VAL A 370 -27.91 -27.52 15.91
N SER A 371 -26.83 -26.88 15.49
CA SER A 371 -25.76 -27.51 14.72
C SER A 371 -24.59 -27.90 15.61
N THR A 372 -24.02 -29.08 15.42
CA THR A 372 -22.94 -29.61 16.25
C THR A 372 -21.60 -29.79 15.51
N ASP A 373 -21.62 -29.77 14.18
CA ASP A 373 -20.43 -29.94 13.34
C ASP A 373 -20.61 -29.14 12.04
N PRO A 374 -19.58 -28.51 11.49
CA PRO A 374 -19.68 -27.74 10.26
C PRO A 374 -19.85 -28.62 9.00
N ARG A 375 -19.50 -29.89 9.09
CA ARG A 375 -19.69 -30.85 7.98
C ARG A 375 -21.17 -31.25 7.87
N PRO A 376 -21.68 -31.47 6.66
CA PRO A 376 -23.09 -31.82 6.46
C PRO A 376 -23.35 -33.34 6.68
N LEU A 377 -23.13 -33.81 7.92
CA LEU A 377 -23.29 -35.24 8.28
C LEU A 377 -24.74 -35.61 8.57
N ASN A 378 -25.56 -34.67 9.01
CA ASN A 378 -27.00 -34.86 9.26
C ASN A 378 -27.75 -33.53 8.99
N PRO A 379 -27.90 -33.15 7.70
CA PRO A 379 -28.52 -31.88 7.34
C PRO A 379 -29.97 -31.78 7.76
N GLN A 380 -30.31 -30.74 8.52
CA GLN A 380 -31.68 -30.46 8.98
C GLN A 380 -31.98 -28.97 8.87
N VAL A 381 -33.26 -28.64 8.71
CA VAL A 381 -33.76 -27.27 8.67
C VAL A 381 -34.88 -27.08 9.70
N ALA A 382 -34.90 -25.93 10.39
CA ALA A 382 -36.03 -25.42 11.11
C ALA A 382 -36.59 -24.23 10.33
N ILE A 383 -37.81 -24.36 9.81
CA ILE A 383 -38.40 -23.36 8.91
C ILE A 383 -39.67 -22.78 9.50
N PHE A 384 -39.86 -21.48 9.26
CA PHE A 384 -41.12 -20.77 9.38
C PHE A 384 -41.64 -20.47 7.99
N VAL A 385 -42.83 -20.93 7.68
CA VAL A 385 -43.47 -20.68 6.41
C VAL A 385 -44.36 -19.46 6.52
N TYR A 386 -44.19 -18.51 5.63
CA TYR A 386 -44.96 -17.28 5.54
C TYR A 386 -45.72 -17.22 4.24
N ARG A 387 -46.95 -16.67 4.29
CA ARG A 387 -47.76 -16.40 3.09
C ARG A 387 -48.29 -14.99 3.09
N GLY A 388 -48.33 -14.35 1.91
CA GLY A 388 -48.83 -13.00 1.74
C GLY A 388 -47.95 -12.16 0.81
N TYR A 389 -47.86 -10.87 1.11
CA TYR A 389 -47.14 -9.88 0.29
C TYR A 389 -45.68 -9.73 0.74
N LEU A 390 -44.75 -10.05 -0.13
CA LEU A 390 -43.28 -9.97 0.13
C LEU A 390 -42.69 -8.56 -0.01
N GLY A 391 -43.44 -7.63 -0.63
CA GLY A 391 -42.97 -6.23 -0.85
C GLY A 391 -41.89 -6.07 -1.92
N LEU A 392 -41.67 -7.04 -2.80
CA LEU A 392 -40.59 -7.04 -3.80
C LEU A 392 -40.82 -6.00 -4.91
N ASP A 393 -42.05 -5.59 -5.16
CA ASP A 393 -42.47 -4.58 -6.13
C ASP A 393 -42.50 -3.13 -5.57
N SER A 394 -42.12 -2.95 -4.30
CA SER A 394 -42.11 -1.63 -3.63
C SER A 394 -41.11 -0.63 -4.18
N GLY A 395 -40.16 -1.06 -5.02
CA GLY A 395 -39.05 -0.25 -5.51
C GLY A 395 -37.99 0.10 -4.46
N LEU A 396 -38.13 -0.43 -3.23
CA LEU A 396 -37.14 -0.26 -2.17
C LEU A 396 -36.19 -1.46 -2.14
N PRO A 397 -34.89 -1.24 -1.99
CA PRO A 397 -33.93 -2.32 -1.81
C PRO A 397 -34.27 -3.17 -0.59
N GLN A 398 -34.33 -4.49 -0.78
CA GLN A 398 -34.54 -5.45 0.29
C GLN A 398 -33.37 -6.44 0.34
N SER A 399 -33.10 -6.97 1.56
CA SER A 399 -32.19 -8.10 1.69
C SER A 399 -32.74 -9.31 0.95
N VAL A 400 -31.91 -10.02 0.20
CA VAL A 400 -32.27 -11.31 -0.41
C VAL A 400 -32.22 -12.45 0.60
N TYR A 401 -31.57 -12.25 1.74
CA TYR A 401 -31.30 -13.27 2.76
C TYR A 401 -32.25 -13.22 3.96
N SER A 402 -33.13 -12.21 4.04
CA SER A 402 -34.09 -12.05 5.12
C SER A 402 -35.44 -11.54 4.60
N LEU A 403 -36.51 -11.78 5.34
CA LEU A 403 -37.81 -11.21 5.05
C LEU A 403 -37.89 -9.75 5.50
N ASP A 404 -38.73 -8.96 4.83
CA ASP A 404 -39.01 -7.58 5.23
C ASP A 404 -39.90 -7.59 6.48
N GLN A 405 -39.32 -7.28 7.63
CA GLN A 405 -40.00 -7.22 8.90
C GLN A 405 -41.21 -6.27 8.88
N THR A 406 -41.15 -5.21 8.05
CA THR A 406 -42.25 -4.26 7.90
C THR A 406 -43.52 -4.92 7.35
N GLN A 407 -43.40 -5.93 6.50
CA GLN A 407 -44.54 -6.65 5.95
C GLN A 407 -45.14 -7.59 7.00
N ILE A 408 -44.29 -8.20 7.84
CA ILE A 408 -44.72 -9.03 8.97
C ILE A 408 -45.41 -8.19 10.03
N ASP A 409 -44.86 -7.06 10.43
CA ASP A 409 -45.43 -6.14 11.46
C ASP A 409 -46.76 -5.52 11.02
N ARG A 410 -47.03 -5.46 9.72
CA ARG A 410 -48.28 -4.95 9.13
C ARG A 410 -49.30 -6.03 8.81
N ASP A 411 -49.06 -7.27 9.25
CA ASP A 411 -49.88 -8.44 8.95
C ASP A 411 -50.13 -8.69 7.44
N ARG A 412 -49.26 -8.19 6.59
CA ARG A 412 -49.29 -8.44 5.13
C ARG A 412 -48.61 -9.72 4.75
N LEU A 413 -47.68 -10.20 5.57
CA LEU A 413 -46.95 -11.45 5.45
C LEU A 413 -47.13 -12.21 6.76
N THR A 414 -47.95 -13.26 6.75
CA THR A 414 -48.34 -14.01 7.94
C THR A 414 -47.66 -15.36 8.01
N LYS A 415 -47.28 -15.77 9.22
CA LYS A 415 -46.72 -17.09 9.46
C LYS A 415 -47.83 -18.13 9.46
N VAL A 416 -47.75 -19.11 8.55
CA VAL A 416 -48.77 -20.16 8.36
C VAL A 416 -48.34 -21.53 8.88
N ALA A 417 -47.02 -21.81 8.98
CA ALA A 417 -46.53 -23.08 9.52
C ALA A 417 -45.15 -22.94 10.16
N THR A 418 -44.81 -23.93 10.98
CA THR A 418 -43.45 -24.15 11.51
C THR A 418 -43.13 -25.62 11.45
N ALA A 419 -41.96 -25.98 10.94
CA ALA A 419 -41.53 -27.37 10.81
C ALA A 419 -40.02 -27.52 11.02
N ASN A 420 -39.63 -28.65 11.62
CA ASN A 420 -38.25 -29.16 11.58
C ASN A 420 -38.23 -30.31 10.57
N LEU A 421 -37.36 -30.25 9.57
CA LEU A 421 -37.33 -31.22 8.48
C LEU A 421 -35.93 -31.75 8.31
N SER A 422 -35.81 -33.08 8.15
CA SER A 422 -34.64 -33.76 7.64
C SER A 422 -34.74 -33.86 6.10
N VAL A 423 -33.65 -34.20 5.43
CA VAL A 423 -33.64 -34.36 3.98
C VAL A 423 -34.71 -35.40 3.53
N GLY A 424 -35.55 -34.99 2.60
CA GLY A 424 -36.68 -35.79 2.07
C GLY A 424 -37.98 -35.64 2.89
N GLU A 425 -37.96 -35.02 4.04
CA GLU A 425 -39.17 -34.77 4.82
C GLU A 425 -39.97 -33.58 4.29
N SER A 426 -41.29 -33.62 4.52
CA SER A 426 -42.24 -32.62 4.03
C SER A 426 -43.16 -32.12 5.14
N THR A 427 -43.63 -30.90 4.99
CA THR A 427 -44.76 -30.36 5.77
C THR A 427 -45.87 -29.92 4.83
N THR A 428 -47.12 -30.19 5.21
CA THR A 428 -48.30 -29.78 4.43
C THR A 428 -48.97 -28.62 5.14
N LEU A 429 -49.22 -27.55 4.41
CA LEU A 429 -49.93 -26.35 4.91
C LEU A 429 -51.44 -26.56 4.90
N ASP A 430 -52.19 -25.74 5.60
CA ASP A 430 -53.66 -25.84 5.70
C ASP A 430 -54.39 -25.69 4.36
N ASP A 431 -53.77 -25.03 3.39
CA ASP A 431 -54.28 -24.86 2.03
C ASP A 431 -53.94 -26.03 1.11
N GLY A 432 -53.23 -27.05 1.58
CA GLY A 432 -52.81 -28.22 0.82
C GLY A 432 -51.45 -28.04 0.12
N THR A 433 -50.78 -26.91 0.24
CA THR A 433 -49.39 -26.70 -0.26
C THR A 433 -48.43 -27.61 0.50
N VAL A 434 -47.59 -28.34 -0.22
CA VAL A 434 -46.57 -29.22 0.36
C VAL A 434 -45.20 -28.62 0.17
N VAL A 435 -44.45 -28.44 1.29
CA VAL A 435 -43.05 -27.97 1.29
C VAL A 435 -42.15 -29.13 1.70
N THR A 436 -41.26 -29.53 0.84
CA THR A 436 -40.30 -30.61 1.06
C THR A 436 -38.88 -30.07 1.15
N PHE A 437 -38.11 -30.47 2.16
CA PHE A 437 -36.70 -30.21 2.21
C PHE A 437 -35.95 -31.25 1.36
N SER A 438 -35.55 -30.86 0.14
CA SER A 438 -34.96 -31.79 -0.86
C SER A 438 -33.47 -32.07 -0.60
N GLY A 439 -32.78 -31.19 0.10
CA GLY A 439 -31.35 -31.29 0.37
C GLY A 439 -30.68 -29.90 0.51
N TYR A 440 -29.43 -29.84 0.12
CA TYR A 440 -28.66 -28.60 0.12
C TYR A 440 -27.67 -28.57 -1.04
N LYS A 441 -27.25 -27.37 -1.42
CA LYS A 441 -26.07 -27.07 -2.26
C LYS A 441 -25.08 -26.26 -1.44
N GLU A 442 -23.81 -26.28 -1.82
CA GLU A 442 -22.86 -25.34 -1.24
C GLU A 442 -22.87 -24.02 -2.01
N PHE A 443 -22.48 -22.93 -1.38
CA PHE A 443 -22.21 -21.67 -2.05
C PHE A 443 -20.80 -21.15 -1.71
N ALA A 444 -20.19 -20.48 -2.66
CA ALA A 444 -18.98 -19.71 -2.46
C ALA A 444 -19.33 -18.22 -2.27
N ALA A 445 -18.76 -17.60 -1.26
CA ALA A 445 -18.69 -16.14 -1.18
C ALA A 445 -17.52 -15.68 -2.03
N LEU A 446 -17.81 -15.05 -3.15
CA LEU A 446 -16.84 -14.56 -4.11
C LEU A 446 -16.71 -13.05 -4.00
N GLN A 447 -15.47 -12.57 -4.07
CA GLN A 447 -15.16 -11.14 -4.10
C GLN A 447 -14.37 -10.85 -5.36
N LEU A 448 -14.93 -10.01 -6.23
CA LEU A 448 -14.21 -9.48 -7.38
C LEU A 448 -13.62 -8.12 -7.01
N SER A 449 -12.34 -7.92 -7.31
CA SER A 449 -11.60 -6.69 -7.01
C SER A 449 -10.74 -6.25 -8.19
N HIS A 450 -10.84 -4.98 -8.52
CA HIS A 450 -10.01 -4.29 -9.50
C HIS A 450 -9.26 -3.14 -8.83
N ASP A 451 -7.94 -3.21 -8.79
CA ASP A 451 -7.10 -2.13 -8.23
C ASP A 451 -5.94 -1.80 -9.19
N PRO A 452 -6.11 -0.75 -10.03
CA PRO A 452 -5.06 -0.32 -10.98
C PRO A 452 -3.84 0.28 -10.27
N GLY A 453 -3.97 0.69 -9.01
CA GLY A 453 -2.89 1.26 -8.22
C GLY A 453 -1.91 0.22 -7.65
N GLN A 454 -2.29 -1.06 -7.56
CA GLN A 454 -1.54 -2.07 -6.82
C GLN A 454 -0.09 -2.25 -7.31
N GLY A 455 0.13 -2.30 -8.62
CA GLY A 455 1.48 -2.42 -9.19
C GLY A 455 2.36 -1.21 -8.87
N TRP A 456 1.79 -0.02 -8.93
CA TRP A 456 2.46 1.23 -8.58
C TRP A 456 2.81 1.30 -7.09
N VAL A 457 1.89 0.90 -6.22
CA VAL A 457 2.10 0.82 -4.76
C VAL A 457 3.23 -0.15 -4.44
N LEU A 458 3.27 -1.33 -5.08
CA LEU A 458 4.35 -2.31 -4.88
C LEU A 458 5.71 -1.75 -5.34
N ALA A 459 5.78 -1.16 -6.53
CA ALA A 459 7.02 -0.56 -7.05
C ALA A 459 7.49 0.59 -6.15
N ALA A 460 6.57 1.43 -5.68
CA ALA A 460 6.86 2.52 -4.75
C ALA A 460 7.34 1.99 -3.39
N ALA A 461 6.76 0.93 -2.85
CA ALA A 461 7.17 0.31 -1.59
C ALA A 461 8.59 -0.28 -1.68
N ILE A 462 8.91 -0.99 -2.75
CA ILE A 462 10.27 -1.53 -3.00
C ILE A 462 11.27 -0.38 -3.10
N SER A 463 10.95 0.67 -3.86
CA SER A 463 11.81 1.86 -4.02
C SER A 463 12.00 2.60 -2.70
N LEU A 464 10.97 2.67 -1.86
CA LEU A 464 11.02 3.27 -0.53
C LEU A 464 11.99 2.52 0.38
N LEU A 465 11.92 1.19 0.40
CA LEU A 465 12.84 0.34 1.17
C LEU A 465 14.28 0.48 0.66
N ALA A 466 14.48 0.49 -0.67
CA ALA A 466 15.80 0.70 -1.27
C ALA A 466 16.37 2.08 -0.89
N GLY A 467 15.53 3.14 -0.93
CA GLY A 467 15.90 4.47 -0.50
C GLY A 467 16.28 4.55 0.98
N LEU A 468 15.51 3.89 1.84
CA LEU A 468 15.77 3.80 3.27
C LEU A 468 17.10 3.09 3.55
N LEU A 469 17.33 1.93 2.93
CA LEU A 469 18.59 1.19 3.05
C LEU A 469 19.78 2.03 2.56
N GLY A 470 19.65 2.71 1.40
CA GLY A 470 20.68 3.60 0.87
C GLY A 470 21.01 4.76 1.84
N MET A 471 19.99 5.33 2.50
CA MET A 471 20.17 6.39 3.49
C MET A 471 20.86 5.90 4.77
N LEU A 472 20.55 4.68 5.23
CA LEU A 472 21.05 4.14 6.50
C LEU A 472 22.45 3.51 6.34
N LEU A 473 22.69 2.77 5.26
CA LEU A 473 23.93 1.99 5.06
C LEU A 473 25.06 2.85 4.51
N VAL A 474 24.76 3.88 3.70
CA VAL A 474 25.78 4.71 3.06
C VAL A 474 26.14 5.88 3.96
N ARG A 475 27.43 6.04 4.24
CA ARG A 475 27.99 7.16 5.01
C ARG A 475 28.56 8.21 4.05
N ARG A 476 28.23 9.48 4.30
CA ARG A 476 28.84 10.60 3.56
C ARG A 476 30.08 11.05 4.29
N GLU A 477 31.22 11.04 3.59
CA GLU A 477 32.52 11.40 4.13
C GLU A 477 33.15 12.45 3.21
N ARG A 478 33.73 13.48 3.84
CA ARG A 478 34.50 14.52 3.17
C ARG A 478 35.89 14.55 3.75
N VAL A 479 36.90 14.57 2.88
CA VAL A 479 38.29 14.74 3.25
C VAL A 479 38.84 15.97 2.56
N PHE A 480 39.55 16.79 3.28
CA PHE A 480 40.19 17.99 2.81
C PHE A 480 41.67 17.89 3.11
N ALA A 481 42.51 18.30 2.14
CA ALA A 481 43.93 18.40 2.34
C ALA A 481 44.44 19.75 1.85
N ARG A 482 45.41 20.29 2.52
CA ARG A 482 46.09 21.56 2.17
C ARG A 482 47.59 21.41 2.43
N VAL A 483 48.38 21.94 1.50
CA VAL A 483 49.84 22.01 1.63
C VAL A 483 50.27 23.45 1.94
N GLY A 484 51.24 23.58 2.80
CA GLY A 484 51.86 24.82 3.15
C GLY A 484 53.39 24.68 3.39
N PRO A 485 54.14 25.77 3.47
CA PRO A 485 55.54 25.73 3.86
C PRO A 485 55.70 25.29 5.31
N GLY A 486 56.72 24.50 5.61
CA GLY A 486 57.08 24.11 6.97
C GLY A 486 57.46 25.33 7.85
N PRO A 487 57.36 25.17 9.20
CA PRO A 487 57.63 26.29 10.14
C PRO A 487 59.02 26.89 10.03
N ASP A 488 60.03 26.11 9.60
CA ASP A 488 61.41 26.54 9.48
C ASP A 488 61.82 26.88 8.04
N GLY A 489 60.85 27.05 7.12
CA GLY A 489 61.10 27.35 5.71
C GLY A 489 61.66 26.21 4.89
N GLY A 490 61.87 25.07 5.50
CA GLY A 490 62.32 23.82 4.84
C GLY A 490 61.23 22.74 4.93
N GLY A 491 60.94 22.11 3.80
CA GLY A 491 59.94 21.05 3.72
C GLY A 491 58.50 21.49 3.48
N THR A 492 57.63 20.56 3.28
CA THR A 492 56.17 20.72 3.04
C THR A 492 55.39 20.20 4.26
N VAL A 493 54.46 21.00 4.75
CA VAL A 493 53.48 20.53 5.75
C VAL A 493 52.16 20.30 5.06
N LEU A 494 51.62 19.06 5.20
CA LEU A 494 50.38 18.62 4.69
C LEU A 494 49.35 18.55 5.84
N SER A 495 48.38 19.44 5.87
CA SER A 495 47.27 19.41 6.81
C SER A 495 46.11 18.63 6.18
N ILE A 496 45.66 17.55 6.82
CA ILE A 496 44.52 16.73 6.39
C ILE A 496 43.41 16.84 7.44
N GLY A 497 42.16 17.02 6.99
CA GLY A 497 41.01 17.00 7.87
C GLY A 497 39.84 16.24 7.27
N SER A 498 39.08 15.55 8.11
CA SER A 498 37.90 14.79 7.72
C SER A 498 36.63 15.29 8.42
N LEU A 499 35.52 15.23 7.68
CA LEU A 499 34.19 15.53 8.17
C LEU A 499 33.25 14.41 7.73
N THR A 500 32.79 13.60 8.66
CA THR A 500 31.80 12.54 8.42
C THR A 500 30.45 12.94 9.04
N ARG A 501 29.38 12.78 8.30
CA ARG A 501 28.02 13.05 8.77
C ARG A 501 27.41 11.79 9.37
N GLY A 502 27.26 11.75 10.70
CA GLY A 502 26.67 10.65 11.47
C GLY A 502 27.41 10.41 12.78
N SER A 503 26.82 9.69 13.72
CA SER A 503 27.32 9.44 15.08
C SER A 503 28.36 8.30 15.20
N ALA A 504 28.96 7.87 14.10
CA ALA A 504 29.92 6.76 14.14
C ALA A 504 31.33 7.30 14.45
N ASP A 505 32.05 6.55 15.28
CA ASP A 505 33.47 6.74 15.52
C ASP A 505 34.24 6.66 14.20
N THR A 506 34.71 7.81 13.71
CA THR A 506 35.43 7.94 12.44
C THR A 506 36.94 7.91 12.62
N GLY A 507 37.40 8.04 13.86
CA GLY A 507 38.83 8.06 14.24
C GLY A 507 39.62 6.93 13.62
N PRO A 508 39.24 5.65 13.74
CA PRO A 508 40.01 4.53 13.18
C PRO A 508 40.17 4.57 11.66
N ARG A 509 39.15 5.06 10.95
CA ARG A 509 39.20 5.18 9.47
C ARG A 509 40.06 6.35 9.03
N PHE A 510 39.98 7.46 9.73
CA PHE A 510 40.81 8.61 9.49
C PHE A 510 42.27 8.30 9.77
N THR A 511 42.58 7.65 10.90
CA THR A 511 43.92 7.16 11.25
C THR A 511 44.47 6.23 10.18
N ALA A 512 43.69 5.24 9.75
CA ALA A 512 44.12 4.32 8.67
C ALA A 512 44.40 5.04 7.33
N LEU A 513 43.60 6.06 7.00
CA LEU A 513 43.86 6.89 5.80
C LEU A 513 45.16 7.69 5.96
N THR A 514 45.35 8.36 7.10
CA THR A 514 46.54 9.20 7.33
C THR A 514 47.81 8.38 7.44
N ASP A 515 47.78 7.15 7.97
CA ASP A 515 48.91 6.22 8.00
C ASP A 515 49.27 5.74 6.62
N GLN A 516 48.28 5.42 5.77
CA GLN A 516 48.54 5.09 4.36
C GLN A 516 49.17 6.25 3.59
N VAL A 517 48.61 7.45 3.75
CA VAL A 517 49.19 8.67 3.15
C VAL A 517 50.62 8.89 3.64
N ARG A 518 50.90 8.70 4.94
CA ARG A 518 52.26 8.84 5.51
C ARG A 518 53.25 7.86 4.87
N THR A 519 52.85 6.58 4.74
CA THR A 519 53.66 5.54 4.08
C THR A 519 53.91 5.89 2.61
N ALA A 520 52.85 6.28 1.89
CA ALA A 520 52.98 6.63 0.48
C ALA A 520 53.84 7.89 0.22
N LEU A 521 53.82 8.87 1.17
CA LEU A 521 54.71 10.03 1.13
C LEU A 521 56.19 9.63 1.28
N ALA A 522 56.47 8.73 2.25
CA ALA A 522 57.83 8.21 2.46
C ALA A 522 58.34 7.44 1.23
N ASP A 523 57.55 6.50 0.72
CA ASP A 523 57.90 5.71 -0.48
C ASP A 523 58.12 6.59 -1.74
N ARG A 524 57.43 7.72 -1.83
CA ARG A 524 57.59 8.66 -2.96
C ARG A 524 58.86 9.50 -2.79
N ALA A 525 59.17 9.91 -1.54
CA ALA A 525 60.39 10.67 -1.23
C ALA A 525 61.65 9.82 -1.51
N ASP A 526 61.65 8.54 -1.10
CA ASP A 526 62.77 7.61 -1.36
C ASP A 526 63.01 7.41 -2.84
N ARG A 527 61.96 7.29 -3.64
CA ARG A 527 62.05 7.16 -5.11
C ARG A 527 62.57 8.43 -5.82
N THR A 528 62.35 9.59 -5.23
CA THR A 528 62.85 10.86 -5.79
C THR A 528 64.24 11.18 -5.33
N SER A 529 64.76 10.54 -4.27
CA SER A 529 66.15 10.68 -3.76
C SER A 529 67.13 9.66 -4.36
N GLU A 530 66.68 8.60 -5.05
CA GLU A 530 67.55 7.71 -5.78
C GLU A 530 68.15 8.45 -7.01
N PRO A 531 69.46 8.61 -7.11
CA PRO A 531 70.07 9.27 -8.27
C PRO A 531 69.84 8.44 -9.52
N ASP A 532 69.41 9.12 -10.58
CA ASP A 532 69.22 8.59 -11.92
C ASP A 532 70.56 7.89 -12.38
N VAL A 533 70.64 6.58 -12.17
CA VAL A 533 71.78 5.79 -12.63
C VAL A 533 71.73 5.77 -14.15
N ALA A 534 72.51 6.69 -14.76
CA ALA A 534 72.67 6.87 -16.18
C ALA A 534 72.83 5.51 -16.89
N ALA A 535 71.92 5.22 -17.78
CA ALA A 535 72.02 4.10 -18.69
C ALA A 535 73.37 4.13 -19.48
N PRO A 536 74.09 3.02 -19.56
CA PRO A 536 75.34 3.00 -20.27
C PRO A 536 75.14 3.25 -21.79
N SER A 537 75.81 4.28 -22.32
CA SER A 537 75.84 4.61 -23.74
C SER A 537 76.43 3.45 -24.56
N ALA A 538 75.62 2.69 -25.22
CA ALA A 538 76.02 1.74 -26.22
C ALA A 538 76.44 2.50 -27.48
N ARG A 539 77.81 2.64 -27.68
CA ARG A 539 78.39 3.02 -28.93
C ARG A 539 78.34 1.85 -29.93
N GLY A 540 77.90 2.15 -31.12
CA GLY A 540 78.56 1.74 -32.39
C GLY A 540 78.15 0.36 -32.93
N GLY A 541 77.70 0.40 -34.15
CA GLY A 541 77.71 -0.73 -35.05
C GLY A 541 76.62 -0.72 -36.11
N ALA A 542 76.78 0.06 -37.17
CA ALA A 542 76.10 -0.30 -38.41
C ALA A 542 76.83 -1.48 -39.04
N PRO A 543 76.16 -2.40 -39.72
CA PRO A 543 76.25 -2.44 -41.16
C PRO A 543 74.93 -2.74 -41.88
N GLU A 544 74.72 -2.04 -42.94
CA GLU A 544 74.68 -2.50 -44.37
C GLU A 544 73.46 -3.32 -44.83
N LYS A 545 72.90 -2.79 -45.88
CA LYS A 545 71.80 -3.26 -46.73
C LYS A 545 72.01 -4.68 -47.25
N GLU A 546 70.93 -5.38 -47.41
CA GLU A 546 70.65 -6.19 -48.63
C GLU A 546 69.14 -6.43 -48.75
N THR A 547 68.51 -5.91 -49.78
CA THR A 547 67.36 -6.46 -50.49
C THR A 547 67.89 -7.48 -51.52
N PRO A 548 67.18 -8.53 -52.04
CA PRO A 548 65.94 -8.40 -52.75
C PRO A 548 64.94 -9.62 -52.71
N SER A 549 63.74 -9.32 -53.23
CA SER A 549 62.87 -10.14 -54.10
C SER A 549 62.53 -11.60 -53.75
N SER A 550 61.26 -11.88 -53.50
CA SER A 550 60.28 -12.52 -54.42
C SER A 550 58.87 -12.49 -53.72
#